data_e2a5bc37da891eed2b970d949f7ff75a
#
_entry.id   e2a5bc37da891eed2b970d949f7ff75a
#
_cell.length_a   1.000
_cell.length_b   1.000
_cell.length_c   1.000
_cell.angle_alpha   90.00
_cell.angle_beta   90.00
_cell.angle_gamma   90.00
#
_symmetry.space_group_name_H-M   'P 1'
#
loop_
_entity.id
_entity.type
_entity.pdbx_description
1 polymer ?
#
loop_
_entity_poly.entity_id
_entity_poly.type
_entity_poly.pdbx_seq_one_letter_code
_entity_poly.pdbx_strand_id
1 'polypeptide(L)'
;LVFSDQEFADWMDKHFVNFFIDVTSREGRPLAEKYRIRFQAHYLVLDENGQIVHRIVGGYQIPEFKAILEKALNPKTSFAGMNKRYEAGERSVKFLSDYADILSVADQDGEVYAKIIEELFNKLKKKEWSKKEYWKFFTRQLKSVNDEMFKYMVENKADFVKSNGAEKVDRIIAGLYFQEIYPYASGKKAYDGEELLNIYLDMQKAGITENHHVYSLYEIARYRGEGQFDKMMDVFEHKLDSLPEQTLVALDLTLPEIKELDKKE
;
A
#
# COMPACT_ATOMS: atom_id res chain seq x y z
N LEU A 1 11.82 17.76 -14.57
CA LEU A 1 11.30 18.31 -13.31
C LEU A 1 9.93 18.94 -13.59
N VAL A 2 8.91 18.71 -12.73
CA VAL A 2 7.52 19.18 -12.94
C VAL A 2 7.47 20.70 -13.13
N PHE A 3 8.20 21.47 -12.32
CA PHE A 3 8.20 22.94 -12.35
C PHE A 3 9.12 23.57 -13.44
N SER A 4 9.82 22.77 -14.25
CA SER A 4 10.56 23.27 -15.41
C SER A 4 9.79 23.13 -16.73
N ASP A 5 8.58 22.60 -16.68
CA ASP A 5 7.65 22.60 -17.81
C ASP A 5 6.96 23.97 -17.91
N GLN A 6 7.12 24.66 -19.02
CA GLN A 6 6.66 26.04 -19.19
C GLN A 6 5.13 26.13 -19.19
N GLU A 7 4.44 25.20 -19.84
CA GLU A 7 2.98 25.21 -19.91
C GLU A 7 2.36 25.03 -18.51
N PHE A 8 2.94 24.13 -17.72
CA PHE A 8 2.51 23.91 -16.35
C PHE A 8 2.84 25.10 -15.44
N ALA A 9 4.02 25.72 -15.59
CA ALA A 9 4.39 26.91 -14.83
C ALA A 9 3.43 28.08 -15.11
N ASP A 10 3.12 28.35 -16.38
CA ASP A 10 2.18 29.39 -16.79
C ASP A 10 0.77 29.11 -16.22
N TRP A 11 0.36 27.85 -16.19
CA TRP A 11 -0.90 27.47 -15.57
C TRP A 11 -0.89 27.70 -14.05
N MET A 12 0.20 27.35 -13.37
CA MET A 12 0.37 27.60 -11.92
C MET A 12 0.31 29.07 -11.60
N ASP A 13 1.04 29.93 -12.31
CA ASP A 13 1.10 31.38 -12.08
C ASP A 13 -0.25 32.07 -12.33
N LYS A 14 -1.07 31.50 -13.22
CA LYS A 14 -2.42 31.98 -13.47
C LYS A 14 -3.39 31.70 -12.31
N HIS A 15 -3.17 30.64 -11.55
CA HIS A 15 -4.13 30.15 -10.54
C HIS A 15 -3.64 30.32 -9.10
N PHE A 16 -2.32 30.44 -8.89
CA PHE A 16 -1.73 30.49 -7.55
C PHE A 16 -0.64 31.56 -7.47
N VAL A 17 -0.41 32.06 -6.27
CA VAL A 17 0.82 32.78 -5.93
C VAL A 17 1.77 31.73 -5.36
N ASN A 18 2.84 31.44 -6.10
CA ASN A 18 3.73 30.32 -5.83
C ASN A 18 4.91 30.72 -4.93
N PHE A 19 5.18 29.97 -3.89
CA PHE A 19 6.33 30.11 -3.02
C PHE A 19 7.05 28.79 -2.84
N PHE A 20 8.38 28.81 -2.93
CA PHE A 20 9.22 27.72 -2.50
C PHE A 20 9.83 28.05 -1.14
N ILE A 21 9.73 27.12 -0.19
CA ILE A 21 10.24 27.30 1.15
C ILE A 21 11.11 26.12 1.52
N ASP A 22 12.37 26.40 1.85
CA ASP A 22 13.25 25.41 2.47
C ASP A 22 12.89 25.24 3.95
N VAL A 23 12.23 24.13 4.27
CA VAL A 23 11.78 23.79 5.62
C VAL A 23 12.93 23.55 6.60
N THR A 24 14.17 23.42 6.14
CA THR A 24 15.36 23.29 7.00
C THR A 24 15.97 24.64 7.37
N SER A 25 15.60 25.71 6.66
CA SER A 25 16.06 27.06 6.91
C SER A 25 15.50 27.63 8.22
N ARG A 26 16.10 28.73 8.69
CA ARG A 26 15.64 29.43 9.90
C ARG A 26 14.20 29.95 9.77
N GLU A 27 13.83 30.43 8.58
CA GLU A 27 12.51 30.97 8.27
C GLU A 27 11.49 29.86 7.98
N GLY A 28 11.93 28.72 7.41
CA GLY A 28 11.06 27.62 7.02
C GLY A 28 10.65 26.70 8.17
N ARG A 29 11.51 26.52 9.20
CA ARG A 29 11.20 25.65 10.36
C ARG A 29 9.89 26.00 11.06
N PRO A 30 9.61 27.29 11.42
CA PRO A 30 8.35 27.65 12.05
C PRO A 30 7.14 27.34 11.19
N LEU A 31 7.26 27.44 9.85
CA LEU A 31 6.20 27.10 8.92
C LEU A 31 6.00 25.58 8.84
N ALA A 32 7.09 24.81 8.83
CA ALA A 32 7.01 23.36 8.88
C ALA A 32 6.28 22.86 10.14
N GLU A 33 6.58 23.47 11.30
CA GLU A 33 5.89 23.17 12.56
C GLU A 33 4.41 23.58 12.51
N LYS A 34 4.13 24.83 12.11
CA LYS A 34 2.76 25.38 12.02
C LYS A 34 1.85 24.49 11.16
N TYR A 35 2.37 24.04 10.01
CA TYR A 35 1.60 23.23 9.05
C TYR A 35 1.83 21.74 9.19
N ARG A 36 2.56 21.28 10.19
CA ARG A 36 2.87 19.87 10.48
C ARG A 36 3.44 19.15 9.26
N ILE A 37 4.45 19.74 8.61
CA ILE A 37 5.11 19.14 7.45
C ILE A 37 6.08 18.07 7.94
N ARG A 38 5.81 16.80 7.62
CA ARG A 38 6.64 15.64 8.06
C ARG A 38 7.41 14.98 6.94
N PHE A 39 6.96 15.15 5.70
CA PHE A 39 7.49 14.46 4.52
C PHE A 39 7.78 15.46 3.41
N GLN A 40 8.75 15.17 2.54
CA GLN A 40 9.04 15.83 1.27
C GLN A 40 8.68 14.86 0.12
N ALA A 41 8.16 15.28 -1.04
CA ALA A 41 7.69 16.63 -1.37
C ALA A 41 6.34 16.92 -0.71
N HIS A 42 6.10 18.19 -0.34
CA HIS A 42 4.89 18.62 0.35
C HIS A 42 4.40 19.95 -0.25
N TYR A 43 3.15 20.01 -0.64
CA TYR A 43 2.55 21.18 -1.22
C TYR A 43 1.33 21.59 -0.41
N LEU A 44 1.22 22.89 -0.12
CA LEU A 44 0.10 23.47 0.59
C LEU A 44 -0.56 24.54 -0.29
N VAL A 45 -1.85 24.44 -0.44
CA VAL A 45 -2.68 25.55 -0.94
C VAL A 45 -3.31 26.22 0.26
N LEU A 46 -3.01 27.49 0.46
CA LEU A 46 -3.49 28.29 1.57
C LEU A 46 -4.47 29.34 1.05
N ASP A 47 -5.42 29.75 1.89
CA ASP A 47 -6.21 30.94 1.65
C ASP A 47 -5.47 32.22 2.06
N GLU A 48 -6.09 33.36 1.89
CA GLU A 48 -5.59 34.70 2.24
C GLU A 48 -5.29 34.88 3.74
N ASN A 49 -5.87 34.03 4.58
CA ASN A 49 -5.63 34.01 6.03
C ASN A 49 -4.58 32.99 6.46
N GLY A 50 -3.96 32.30 5.50
CA GLY A 50 -2.97 31.25 5.74
C GLY A 50 -3.59 29.96 6.30
N GLN A 51 -4.88 29.70 6.06
CA GLN A 51 -5.53 28.44 6.40
C GLN A 51 -5.34 27.42 5.28
N ILE A 52 -5.19 26.15 5.62
CA ILE A 52 -5.01 25.09 4.63
C ILE A 52 -6.31 24.84 3.88
N VAL A 53 -6.33 25.17 2.58
CA VAL A 53 -7.40 24.83 1.65
C VAL A 53 -7.20 23.43 1.10
N HIS A 54 -5.95 23.10 0.74
CA HIS A 54 -5.60 21.78 0.22
C HIS A 54 -4.18 21.41 0.63
N ARG A 55 -3.92 20.08 0.71
CA ARG A 55 -2.63 19.53 1.06
C ARG A 55 -2.33 18.37 0.11
N ILE A 56 -1.08 18.29 -0.35
CA ILE A 56 -0.63 17.24 -1.26
C ILE A 56 0.74 16.75 -0.77
N VAL A 57 0.89 15.46 -0.59
CA VAL A 57 2.14 14.82 -0.16
C VAL A 57 2.59 13.82 -1.22
N GLY A 58 3.84 13.90 -1.64
CA GLY A 58 4.45 13.00 -2.62
C GLY A 58 4.82 13.67 -3.93
N GLY A 59 5.44 12.88 -4.82
CA GLY A 59 5.79 13.30 -6.19
C GLY A 59 4.77 12.79 -7.19
N TYR A 60 4.43 13.62 -8.17
CA TYR A 60 3.42 13.35 -9.19
C TYR A 60 3.94 13.72 -10.58
N GLN A 61 3.39 13.10 -11.61
CA GLN A 61 3.53 13.58 -12.98
C GLN A 61 2.62 14.78 -13.21
N ILE A 62 2.95 15.65 -14.17
CA ILE A 62 2.23 16.92 -14.42
C ILE A 62 0.72 16.73 -14.57
N PRO A 63 0.21 15.79 -15.40
CA PRO A 63 -1.24 15.65 -15.57
C PRO A 63 -1.96 15.28 -14.27
N GLU A 64 -1.36 14.42 -13.45
CA GLU A 64 -1.92 14.00 -12.18
C GLU A 64 -1.86 15.13 -11.15
N PHE A 65 -0.72 15.83 -11.06
CA PHE A 65 -0.55 16.94 -10.15
C PHE A 65 -1.52 18.09 -10.44
N LYS A 66 -1.68 18.43 -11.73
CA LYS A 66 -2.65 19.43 -12.18
C LYS A 66 -4.07 19.04 -11.77
N ALA A 67 -4.48 17.79 -12.00
CA ALA A 67 -5.81 17.30 -11.62
C ALA A 67 -6.07 17.39 -10.10
N ILE A 68 -5.04 17.17 -9.27
CA ILE A 68 -5.14 17.34 -7.81
C ILE A 68 -5.28 18.81 -7.44
N LEU A 69 -4.49 19.70 -8.06
CA LEU A 69 -4.53 21.14 -7.83
C LEU A 69 -5.87 21.77 -8.29
N GLU A 70 -6.46 21.27 -9.38
CA GLU A 70 -7.79 21.70 -9.83
C GLU A 70 -8.87 21.40 -8.77
N LYS A 71 -8.75 20.29 -8.04
CA LYS A 71 -9.63 20.01 -6.88
C LYS A 71 -9.46 21.02 -5.77
N ALA A 72 -8.24 21.55 -5.56
CA ALA A 72 -7.96 22.59 -4.57
C ALA A 72 -8.68 23.91 -4.88
N LEU A 73 -8.82 24.25 -6.17
CA LEU A 73 -9.51 25.48 -6.61
C LEU A 73 -11.04 25.45 -6.41
N ASN A 74 -11.60 24.27 -6.20
CA ASN A 74 -13.04 24.12 -6.01
C ASN A 74 -13.39 23.94 -4.53
N PRO A 75 -14.12 24.88 -3.89
CA PRO A 75 -14.48 24.79 -2.47
C PRO A 75 -15.25 23.51 -2.07
N LYS A 76 -15.88 22.83 -3.04
CA LYS A 76 -16.62 21.58 -2.76
C LYS A 76 -15.72 20.32 -2.78
N THR A 77 -14.57 20.38 -3.46
CA THR A 77 -13.67 19.25 -3.67
C THR A 77 -12.30 19.45 -3.05
N SER A 78 -12.00 20.65 -2.53
CA SER A 78 -10.79 20.89 -1.76
C SER A 78 -10.79 20.09 -0.44
N PHE A 79 -9.62 19.84 0.14
CA PHE A 79 -9.49 19.15 1.43
C PHE A 79 -10.34 19.82 2.51
N ALA A 80 -10.23 21.15 2.67
CA ALA A 80 -11.05 21.91 3.63
C ALA A 80 -12.56 21.81 3.34
N GLY A 81 -12.94 21.86 2.06
CA GLY A 81 -14.35 21.74 1.67
C GLY A 81 -14.92 20.35 1.95
N MET A 82 -14.15 19.29 1.71
CA MET A 82 -14.56 17.92 2.01
C MET A 82 -14.67 17.70 3.53
N ASN A 83 -13.73 18.22 4.32
CA ASN A 83 -13.82 18.20 5.78
C ASN A 83 -15.12 18.84 6.28
N LYS A 84 -15.42 20.04 5.80
CA LYS A 84 -16.64 20.77 6.19
C LYS A 84 -17.92 20.01 5.83
N ARG A 85 -17.97 19.39 4.66
CA ARG A 85 -19.11 18.57 4.23
C ARG A 85 -19.26 17.32 5.11
N TYR A 86 -18.13 16.68 5.45
CA TYR A 86 -18.12 15.53 6.35
C TYR A 86 -18.61 15.90 7.75
N GLU A 87 -18.13 17.01 8.31
CA GLU A 87 -18.59 17.55 9.61
C GLU A 87 -20.09 17.91 9.59
N ALA A 88 -20.59 18.39 8.45
CA ALA A 88 -22.01 18.65 8.22
C ALA A 88 -22.87 17.38 8.06
N GLY A 89 -22.26 16.17 8.15
CA GLY A 89 -22.99 14.91 8.15
C GLY A 89 -23.14 14.25 6.78
N GLU A 90 -22.47 14.71 5.72
CA GLU A 90 -22.55 14.07 4.42
C GLU A 90 -21.83 12.72 4.45
N ARG A 91 -22.56 11.64 4.07
CA ARG A 91 -22.11 10.23 4.20
C ARG A 91 -22.55 9.38 3.02
N SER A 92 -22.81 9.94 1.84
CA SER A 92 -23.09 9.11 0.66
C SER A 92 -21.85 8.32 0.25
N VAL A 93 -22.03 7.14 -0.37
CA VAL A 93 -20.92 6.30 -0.85
C VAL A 93 -20.01 7.08 -1.80
N LYS A 94 -20.62 7.86 -2.73
CA LYS A 94 -19.85 8.70 -3.64
C LYS A 94 -19.01 9.75 -2.88
N PHE A 95 -19.61 10.44 -1.92
CA PHE A 95 -18.91 11.43 -1.12
C PHE A 95 -17.74 10.81 -0.34
N LEU A 96 -17.96 9.68 0.35
CA LEU A 96 -16.91 9.01 1.12
C LEU A 96 -15.78 8.53 0.22
N SER A 97 -16.09 8.03 -0.99
CA SER A 97 -15.07 7.64 -1.98
C SER A 97 -14.25 8.85 -2.47
N ASP A 98 -14.92 9.95 -2.83
CA ASP A 98 -14.25 11.17 -3.28
C ASP A 98 -13.39 11.78 -2.14
N TYR A 99 -13.89 11.71 -0.90
CA TYR A 99 -13.16 12.22 0.27
C TYR A 99 -11.96 11.33 0.62
N ALA A 100 -12.10 10.02 0.53
CA ALA A 100 -10.97 9.10 0.68
C ALA A 100 -9.86 9.36 -0.34
N ASP A 101 -10.21 9.75 -1.59
CA ASP A 101 -9.25 10.16 -2.60
C ASP A 101 -8.44 11.39 -2.18
N ILE A 102 -9.11 12.40 -1.65
CA ILE A 102 -8.44 13.60 -1.14
C ILE A 102 -7.54 13.26 0.05
N LEU A 103 -8.04 12.49 1.01
CA LEU A 103 -7.28 12.08 2.19
C LEU A 103 -6.08 11.20 1.85
N SER A 104 -6.15 10.40 0.80
CA SER A 104 -5.03 9.54 0.37
C SER A 104 -3.76 10.32 0.02
N VAL A 105 -3.88 11.60 -0.31
CA VAL A 105 -2.78 12.53 -0.64
C VAL A 105 -2.61 13.66 0.39
N ALA A 106 -3.58 13.85 1.28
CA ALA A 106 -3.62 14.98 2.22
C ALA A 106 -3.46 14.58 3.69
N ASP A 107 -3.93 13.39 4.09
CA ASP A 107 -3.87 12.91 5.48
C ASP A 107 -2.51 12.29 5.78
N GLN A 108 -1.69 12.98 6.55
CA GLN A 108 -0.35 12.54 6.90
C GLN A 108 -0.32 11.45 7.99
N ASP A 109 -1.30 11.48 8.89
CA ASP A 109 -1.38 10.57 10.04
C ASP A 109 -2.17 9.31 9.71
N GLY A 110 -2.96 9.33 8.65
CA GLY A 110 -3.77 8.21 8.18
C GLY A 110 -5.01 7.90 9.04
N GLU A 111 -5.20 8.59 10.17
CA GLU A 111 -6.30 8.31 11.10
C GLU A 111 -7.66 8.66 10.50
N VAL A 112 -7.77 9.86 9.91
CA VAL A 112 -9.02 10.30 9.27
C VAL A 112 -9.30 9.44 8.05
N TYR A 113 -8.27 9.16 7.25
CA TYR A 113 -8.36 8.28 6.09
C TYR A 113 -8.91 6.89 6.49
N ALA A 114 -8.33 6.26 7.51
CA ALA A 114 -8.76 4.94 7.97
C ALA A 114 -10.24 4.93 8.36
N LYS A 115 -10.69 5.94 9.11
CA LYS A 115 -12.10 6.10 9.50
C LYS A 115 -13.03 6.25 8.30
N ILE A 116 -12.67 7.08 7.31
CA ILE A 116 -13.48 7.29 6.11
C ILE A 116 -13.57 6.00 5.27
N ILE A 117 -12.48 5.24 5.18
CA ILE A 117 -12.47 3.95 4.48
C ILE A 117 -13.37 2.93 5.18
N GLU A 118 -13.30 2.84 6.51
CA GLU A 118 -14.19 1.98 7.28
C GLU A 118 -15.66 2.34 7.04
N GLU A 119 -16.03 3.63 7.13
CA GLU A 119 -17.39 4.09 6.84
C GLU A 119 -17.82 3.78 5.40
N LEU A 120 -16.93 3.92 4.42
CA LEU A 120 -17.19 3.59 3.02
C LEU A 120 -17.51 2.11 2.86
N PHE A 121 -16.64 1.22 3.37
CA PHE A 121 -16.82 -0.23 3.22
C PHE A 121 -18.02 -0.76 4.01
N ASN A 122 -18.36 -0.17 5.15
CA ASN A 122 -19.57 -0.48 5.90
C ASN A 122 -20.88 -0.14 5.12
N LYS A 123 -20.82 0.78 4.16
CA LYS A 123 -21.97 1.13 3.31
C LYS A 123 -22.03 0.33 2.00
N LEU A 124 -20.90 -0.20 1.55
CA LEU A 124 -20.84 -1.01 0.34
C LEU A 124 -21.35 -2.43 0.60
N LYS A 125 -22.10 -2.98 -0.35
CA LYS A 125 -22.38 -4.42 -0.34
C LYS A 125 -21.09 -5.17 -0.71
N LYS A 126 -20.82 -6.32 -0.12
CA LYS A 126 -19.59 -7.10 -0.35
C LYS A 126 -19.30 -7.32 -1.85
N LYS A 127 -20.32 -7.58 -2.67
CA LYS A 127 -20.17 -7.71 -4.13
C LYS A 127 -19.65 -6.47 -4.84
N GLU A 128 -19.70 -5.31 -4.20
CA GLU A 128 -19.19 -4.05 -4.77
C GLU A 128 -17.72 -3.85 -4.47
N TRP A 129 -17.12 -4.61 -3.54
CA TRP A 129 -15.72 -4.51 -3.17
C TRP A 129 -14.77 -4.78 -4.35
N SER A 130 -15.18 -5.63 -5.31
CA SER A 130 -14.42 -5.94 -6.51
C SER A 130 -14.38 -4.83 -7.55
N LYS A 131 -15.25 -3.80 -7.46
CA LYS A 131 -15.31 -2.73 -8.45
C LYS A 131 -13.99 -1.96 -8.53
N LYS A 132 -13.59 -1.60 -9.76
CA LYS A 132 -12.34 -0.89 -10.07
C LYS A 132 -12.18 0.42 -9.28
N GLU A 133 -13.27 1.15 -9.06
CA GLU A 133 -13.29 2.42 -8.34
C GLU A 133 -12.90 2.29 -6.87
N TYR A 134 -13.16 1.12 -6.24
CA TYR A 134 -12.81 0.85 -4.83
C TYR A 134 -11.51 0.05 -4.66
N TRP A 135 -10.92 -0.46 -5.74
CA TRP A 135 -9.76 -1.35 -5.70
C TRP A 135 -8.60 -0.80 -4.86
N LYS A 136 -8.23 0.48 -5.07
CA LYS A 136 -7.13 1.11 -4.35
C LYS A 136 -7.38 1.25 -2.84
N PHE A 137 -8.66 1.42 -2.46
CA PHE A 137 -9.05 1.49 -1.05
C PHE A 137 -9.10 0.10 -0.44
N PHE A 138 -9.68 -0.85 -1.17
CA PHE A 138 -9.80 -2.25 -0.78
C PHE A 138 -8.41 -2.85 -0.47
N THR A 139 -7.47 -2.73 -1.39
CA THR A 139 -6.13 -3.33 -1.23
C THR A 139 -5.33 -2.74 -0.07
N ARG A 140 -5.56 -1.48 0.28
CA ARG A 140 -4.91 -0.84 1.45
C ARG A 140 -5.45 -1.33 2.80
N GLN A 141 -6.64 -1.94 2.83
CA GLN A 141 -7.21 -2.51 4.04
C GLN A 141 -6.67 -3.92 4.35
N LEU A 142 -6.16 -4.60 3.33
CA LEU A 142 -5.64 -5.96 3.50
C LEU A 142 -4.34 -5.95 4.29
N LYS A 143 -4.32 -6.61 5.45
CA LYS A 143 -3.15 -6.68 6.34
C LYS A 143 -2.64 -8.10 6.53
N SER A 144 -3.51 -9.10 6.40
CA SER A 144 -3.23 -10.51 6.66
C SER A 144 -4.07 -11.40 5.76
N VAL A 145 -3.60 -12.61 5.51
CA VAL A 145 -4.38 -13.67 4.86
C VAL A 145 -5.61 -14.09 5.70
N ASN A 146 -5.62 -13.74 6.98
CA ASN A 146 -6.72 -14.03 7.90
C ASN A 146 -7.84 -12.98 7.86
N ASP A 147 -7.64 -11.84 7.19
CA ASP A 147 -8.64 -10.78 7.08
C ASP A 147 -9.89 -11.26 6.34
N GLU A 148 -11.07 -10.87 6.82
CA GLU A 148 -12.34 -11.20 6.17
C GLU A 148 -12.38 -10.67 4.72
N MET A 149 -11.85 -9.48 4.48
CA MET A 149 -11.78 -8.89 3.14
C MET A 149 -10.87 -9.69 2.22
N PHE A 150 -9.73 -10.20 2.71
CA PHE A 150 -8.85 -11.03 1.92
C PHE A 150 -9.50 -12.38 1.59
N LYS A 151 -10.09 -13.05 2.57
CA LYS A 151 -10.83 -14.32 2.37
C LYS A 151 -11.95 -14.15 1.34
N TYR A 152 -12.73 -13.07 1.45
CA TYR A 152 -13.75 -12.73 0.47
C TYR A 152 -13.16 -12.54 -0.94
N MET A 153 -12.01 -11.86 -1.05
CA MET A 153 -11.33 -11.68 -2.35
C MET A 153 -10.91 -13.01 -2.97
N VAL A 154 -10.35 -13.92 -2.19
CA VAL A 154 -9.94 -15.25 -2.67
C VAL A 154 -11.15 -16.07 -3.13
N GLU A 155 -12.21 -16.11 -2.32
CA GLU A 155 -13.46 -16.82 -2.63
C GLU A 155 -14.17 -16.28 -3.89
N ASN A 156 -14.05 -14.97 -4.13
CA ASN A 156 -14.70 -14.29 -5.27
C ASN A 156 -13.67 -13.80 -6.30
N LYS A 157 -12.52 -14.47 -6.41
CA LYS A 157 -11.37 -14.05 -7.23
C LYS A 157 -11.75 -13.69 -8.66
N ALA A 158 -12.69 -14.44 -9.26
CA ALA A 158 -13.14 -14.20 -10.63
C ALA A 158 -13.73 -12.78 -10.83
N ASP A 159 -14.51 -12.28 -9.86
CA ASP A 159 -15.10 -10.93 -9.91
C ASP A 159 -14.03 -9.84 -9.78
N PHE A 160 -13.05 -10.05 -8.89
CA PHE A 160 -11.92 -9.14 -8.74
C PHE A 160 -11.04 -9.11 -10.00
N VAL A 161 -10.73 -10.27 -10.58
CA VAL A 161 -9.96 -10.38 -11.83
C VAL A 161 -10.69 -9.72 -12.99
N LYS A 162 -11.99 -9.93 -13.12
CA LYS A 162 -12.82 -9.30 -14.16
C LYS A 162 -12.76 -7.77 -14.11
N SER A 163 -12.74 -7.21 -12.90
CA SER A 163 -12.79 -5.75 -12.70
C SER A 163 -11.42 -5.09 -12.72
N ASN A 164 -10.37 -5.77 -12.26
CA ASN A 164 -9.07 -5.16 -11.95
C ASN A 164 -7.90 -5.78 -12.74
N GLY A 165 -8.09 -6.94 -13.37
CA GLY A 165 -7.08 -7.70 -14.10
C GLY A 165 -6.38 -8.75 -13.23
N ALA A 166 -6.06 -9.89 -13.83
CA ALA A 166 -5.49 -11.05 -13.14
C ALA A 166 -4.16 -10.71 -12.47
N GLU A 167 -3.24 -10.07 -13.19
CA GLU A 167 -1.91 -9.72 -12.69
C GLU A 167 -1.96 -8.92 -11.38
N LYS A 168 -2.87 -7.94 -11.27
CA LYS A 168 -2.99 -7.11 -10.06
C LYS A 168 -3.55 -7.88 -8.89
N VAL A 169 -4.55 -8.73 -9.14
CA VAL A 169 -5.20 -9.55 -8.11
C VAL A 169 -4.23 -10.61 -7.60
N ASP A 170 -3.57 -11.32 -8.52
CA ASP A 170 -2.60 -12.36 -8.16
C ASP A 170 -1.39 -11.79 -7.40
N ARG A 171 -0.91 -10.60 -7.78
CA ARG A 171 0.17 -9.90 -7.05
C ARG A 171 -0.21 -9.60 -5.61
N ILE A 172 -1.45 -9.14 -5.33
CA ILE A 172 -1.92 -8.87 -3.97
C ILE A 172 -2.02 -10.17 -3.17
N ILE A 173 -2.61 -11.23 -3.75
CA ILE A 173 -2.74 -12.54 -3.11
C ILE A 173 -1.35 -13.09 -2.78
N ALA A 174 -0.45 -13.11 -3.74
CA ALA A 174 0.92 -13.59 -3.56
C ALA A 174 1.69 -12.78 -2.52
N GLY A 175 1.54 -11.45 -2.53
CA GLY A 175 2.20 -10.55 -1.58
C GLY A 175 1.80 -10.80 -0.13
N LEU A 176 0.52 -11.07 0.14
CA LEU A 176 0.06 -11.38 1.49
C LEU A 176 0.53 -12.75 1.98
N TYR A 177 0.49 -13.79 1.13
CA TYR A 177 1.06 -15.08 1.51
C TYR A 177 2.59 -15.01 1.68
N PHE A 178 3.29 -14.22 0.86
CA PHE A 178 4.71 -13.96 1.06
C PHE A 178 4.99 -13.37 2.45
N GLN A 179 4.23 -12.33 2.86
CA GLN A 179 4.38 -11.71 4.17
C GLN A 179 4.10 -12.69 5.33
N GLU A 180 3.16 -13.60 5.16
CA GLU A 180 2.81 -14.60 6.16
C GLU A 180 3.89 -15.69 6.32
N ILE A 181 4.48 -16.14 5.21
CA ILE A 181 5.43 -17.24 5.21
C ILE A 181 6.87 -16.77 5.49
N TYR A 182 7.22 -15.56 5.05
CA TYR A 182 8.59 -15.04 5.14
C TYR A 182 9.20 -15.09 6.54
N PRO A 183 8.49 -14.80 7.65
CA PRO A 183 9.04 -14.92 9.00
C PRO A 183 9.50 -16.33 9.35
N TYR A 184 8.83 -17.37 8.84
CA TYR A 184 9.24 -18.77 9.00
C TYR A 184 10.46 -19.09 8.15
N ALA A 185 10.44 -18.73 6.86
CA ALA A 185 11.53 -18.97 5.93
C ALA A 185 12.82 -18.27 6.38
N SER A 186 12.71 -17.07 6.95
CA SER A 186 13.85 -16.30 7.47
C SER A 186 14.26 -16.67 8.91
N GLY A 187 13.56 -17.59 9.58
CA GLY A 187 13.83 -17.97 10.97
C GLY A 187 13.45 -16.91 12.02
N LYS A 188 12.76 -15.84 11.63
CA LYS A 188 12.26 -14.80 12.55
C LYS A 188 11.06 -15.26 13.38
N LYS A 189 10.36 -16.29 12.91
CA LYS A 189 9.25 -16.94 13.60
C LYS A 189 9.61 -18.41 13.83
N ALA A 190 9.34 -18.92 15.04
CA ALA A 190 9.55 -20.32 15.35
C ALA A 190 8.68 -21.22 14.46
N TYR A 191 9.21 -22.39 14.09
CA TYR A 191 8.50 -23.35 13.26
C TYR A 191 7.24 -23.87 13.95
N ASP A 192 6.13 -23.80 13.21
CA ASP A 192 4.86 -24.41 13.56
C ASP A 192 4.35 -25.16 12.31
N GLY A 193 4.46 -26.49 12.35
CA GLY A 193 4.10 -27.32 11.20
C GLY A 193 2.61 -27.34 10.89
N GLU A 194 1.74 -27.18 11.91
CA GLU A 194 0.30 -27.13 11.73
C GLU A 194 -0.12 -25.80 11.10
N GLU A 195 0.43 -24.69 11.60
CA GLU A 195 0.16 -23.36 11.03
C GLU A 195 0.64 -23.28 9.58
N LEU A 196 1.86 -23.74 9.28
CA LEU A 196 2.39 -23.77 7.91
C LEU A 196 1.57 -24.67 6.97
N LEU A 197 1.09 -25.80 7.45
CA LEU A 197 0.19 -26.65 6.66
C LEU A 197 -1.13 -25.95 6.34
N ASN A 198 -1.71 -25.24 7.29
CA ASN A 198 -2.93 -24.47 7.07
C ASN A 198 -2.70 -23.34 6.04
N ILE A 199 -1.59 -22.62 6.14
CA ILE A 199 -1.20 -21.59 5.15
C ILE A 199 -1.08 -22.23 3.76
N TYR A 200 -0.43 -23.39 3.64
CA TYR A 200 -0.28 -24.13 2.39
C TYR A 200 -1.64 -24.50 1.77
N LEU A 201 -2.55 -25.07 2.57
CA LEU A 201 -3.89 -25.44 2.08
C LEU A 201 -4.68 -24.22 1.59
N ASP A 202 -4.54 -23.09 2.24
CA ASP A 202 -5.21 -21.85 1.84
C ASP A 202 -4.54 -21.22 0.59
N MET A 203 -3.23 -21.32 0.45
CA MET A 203 -2.52 -20.94 -0.78
C MET A 203 -3.03 -21.74 -1.99
N GLN A 204 -3.23 -23.04 -1.83
CA GLN A 204 -3.77 -23.90 -2.90
C GLN A 204 -5.17 -23.42 -3.33
N LYS A 205 -6.06 -23.11 -2.38
CA LYS A 205 -7.40 -22.55 -2.67
C LYS A 205 -7.31 -21.19 -3.39
N ALA A 206 -6.31 -20.38 -3.07
CA ALA A 206 -6.06 -19.10 -3.72
C ALA A 206 -5.43 -19.21 -5.12
N GLY A 207 -5.08 -20.44 -5.55
CA GLY A 207 -4.48 -20.72 -6.86
C GLY A 207 -2.97 -20.53 -6.92
N ILE A 208 -2.28 -20.51 -5.79
CA ILE A 208 -0.81 -20.55 -5.72
C ILE A 208 -0.37 -21.99 -5.81
N THR A 209 0.23 -22.36 -6.94
CA THR A 209 0.69 -23.73 -7.25
C THR A 209 2.21 -23.85 -7.12
N GLU A 210 2.74 -25.06 -7.29
CA GLU A 210 4.17 -25.40 -7.17
C GLU A 210 5.10 -24.57 -8.08
N ASN A 211 4.57 -24.02 -9.17
CA ASN A 211 5.35 -23.19 -10.08
C ASN A 211 5.41 -21.70 -9.64
N HIS A 212 4.76 -21.35 -8.54
CA HIS A 212 4.74 -19.97 -8.05
C HIS A 212 5.85 -19.75 -7.01
N HIS A 213 6.56 -18.59 -7.08
CA HIS A 213 7.67 -18.28 -6.18
C HIS A 213 7.31 -18.32 -4.68
N VAL A 214 6.07 -17.99 -4.31
CA VAL A 214 5.59 -18.07 -2.92
C VAL A 214 5.52 -19.53 -2.44
N TYR A 215 5.25 -20.48 -3.34
CA TYR A 215 5.31 -21.90 -3.01
C TYR A 215 6.72 -22.32 -2.66
N SER A 216 7.73 -21.87 -3.40
CA SER A 216 9.14 -22.14 -3.07
C SER A 216 9.52 -21.56 -1.71
N LEU A 217 9.02 -20.39 -1.35
CA LEU A 217 9.21 -19.80 -0.03
C LEU A 217 8.59 -20.68 1.08
N TYR A 218 7.43 -21.27 0.84
CA TYR A 218 6.82 -22.24 1.75
C TYR A 218 7.67 -23.49 1.92
N GLU A 219 8.22 -24.06 0.84
CA GLU A 219 9.12 -25.21 0.91
C GLU A 219 10.36 -24.90 1.76
N ILE A 220 10.96 -23.73 1.55
CA ILE A 220 12.11 -23.24 2.34
C ILE A 220 11.73 -23.14 3.83
N ALA A 221 10.59 -22.52 4.15
CA ALA A 221 10.10 -22.39 5.52
C ALA A 221 9.90 -23.75 6.20
N ARG A 222 9.31 -24.70 5.48
CA ARG A 222 9.07 -26.06 5.95
C ARG A 222 10.36 -26.82 6.18
N TYR A 223 11.23 -26.91 5.16
CA TYR A 223 12.48 -27.67 5.26
C TYR A 223 13.42 -27.09 6.33
N ARG A 224 13.46 -25.75 6.45
CA ARG A 224 14.20 -25.11 7.55
C ARG A 224 13.67 -25.58 8.92
N GLY A 225 12.35 -25.53 9.11
CA GLY A 225 11.72 -25.90 10.38
C GLY A 225 11.84 -27.37 10.73
N GLU A 226 11.86 -28.24 9.72
CA GLU A 226 12.06 -29.70 9.84
C GLU A 226 13.53 -30.09 9.96
N GLY A 227 14.49 -29.13 9.89
CA GLY A 227 15.93 -29.43 9.90
C GLY A 227 16.44 -30.11 8.62
N GLN A 228 15.68 -30.07 7.53
CA GLN A 228 16.02 -30.71 6.25
C GLN A 228 16.82 -29.76 5.35
N PHE A 229 17.99 -29.32 5.81
CA PHE A 229 18.77 -28.27 5.16
C PHE A 229 19.22 -28.63 3.74
N ASP A 230 19.54 -29.89 3.45
CA ASP A 230 19.89 -30.34 2.09
C ASP A 230 18.75 -30.08 1.11
N LYS A 231 17.48 -30.39 1.48
CA LYS A 231 16.34 -30.17 0.64
C LYS A 231 16.04 -28.67 0.50
N MET A 232 16.29 -27.90 1.54
CA MET A 232 16.16 -26.45 1.50
C MET A 232 17.17 -25.86 0.49
N MET A 233 18.43 -26.30 0.51
CA MET A 233 19.44 -25.86 -0.44
C MET A 233 19.11 -26.31 -1.87
N ASP A 234 18.55 -27.49 -2.05
CA ASP A 234 18.08 -27.98 -3.35
C ASP A 234 17.00 -27.07 -3.96
N VAL A 235 16.06 -26.55 -3.14
CA VAL A 235 15.08 -25.56 -3.60
C VAL A 235 15.75 -24.26 -4.06
N PHE A 236 16.78 -23.80 -3.34
CA PHE A 236 17.55 -22.63 -3.75
C PHE A 236 18.25 -22.84 -5.08
N GLU A 237 18.99 -23.91 -5.23
CA GLU A 237 19.79 -24.21 -6.44
C GLU A 237 18.91 -24.34 -7.70
N HIS A 238 17.74 -25.00 -7.58
CA HIS A 238 16.87 -25.25 -8.72
C HIS A 238 15.86 -24.14 -9.02
N LYS A 239 15.56 -23.26 -8.07
CA LYS A 239 14.53 -22.22 -8.24
C LYS A 239 15.06 -20.77 -8.07
N LEU A 240 16.38 -20.61 -7.96
CA LEU A 240 17.03 -19.31 -7.73
C LEU A 240 16.57 -18.25 -8.75
N ASP A 241 16.57 -18.62 -10.03
CA ASP A 241 16.18 -17.70 -11.14
C ASP A 241 14.70 -17.31 -11.12
N SER A 242 13.86 -18.04 -10.41
CA SER A 242 12.42 -17.79 -10.29
C SER A 242 12.04 -17.00 -9.05
N LEU A 243 12.96 -16.82 -8.10
CA LEU A 243 12.72 -16.09 -6.86
C LEU A 243 12.89 -14.59 -7.08
N PRO A 244 11.97 -13.75 -6.56
CA PRO A 244 12.14 -12.31 -6.59
C PRO A 244 13.42 -11.88 -5.87
N GLU A 245 14.11 -10.85 -6.39
CA GLU A 245 15.33 -10.29 -5.81
C GLU A 245 15.20 -10.00 -4.30
N GLN A 246 14.06 -9.49 -3.87
CA GLN A 246 13.77 -9.25 -2.46
C GLN A 246 13.76 -10.53 -1.61
N THR A 247 13.31 -11.65 -2.18
CA THR A 247 13.36 -12.97 -1.54
C THR A 247 14.80 -13.46 -1.43
N LEU A 248 15.60 -13.28 -2.47
CA LEU A 248 17.01 -13.65 -2.50
C LEU A 248 17.83 -12.89 -1.46
N VAL A 249 17.67 -11.56 -1.39
CA VAL A 249 18.34 -10.71 -0.38
C VAL A 249 17.95 -11.13 1.04
N ALA A 250 16.68 -11.41 1.26
CA ALA A 250 16.20 -11.81 2.57
C ALA A 250 16.72 -13.18 3.01
N LEU A 251 16.91 -14.10 2.08
CA LEU A 251 17.43 -15.44 2.32
C LEU A 251 18.95 -15.44 2.46
N ASP A 252 19.66 -14.60 1.70
CA ASP A 252 21.11 -14.42 1.82
C ASP A 252 21.52 -13.98 3.24
N LEU A 253 20.72 -13.12 3.89
CA LEU A 253 20.92 -12.70 5.27
C LEU A 253 20.77 -13.84 6.30
N THR A 254 20.09 -14.94 5.95
CA THR A 254 19.83 -16.09 6.84
C THR A 254 20.76 -17.28 6.59
N LEU A 255 21.42 -17.33 5.44
CA LEU A 255 22.38 -18.40 5.09
C LEU A 255 23.56 -18.54 6.08
N PRO A 256 24.16 -17.46 6.64
CA PRO A 256 25.20 -17.58 7.64
C PRO A 256 24.74 -18.28 8.92
N GLU A 257 23.51 -18.01 9.38
CA GLU A 257 22.95 -18.66 10.58
C GLU A 257 22.72 -20.15 10.36
N ILE A 258 22.31 -20.55 9.16
CA ILE A 258 22.10 -21.96 8.77
C ILE A 258 23.43 -22.71 8.75
N LYS A 259 24.49 -22.12 8.19
CA LYS A 259 25.84 -22.70 8.19
C LYS A 259 26.42 -22.90 9.60
N GLU A 260 25.98 -22.10 10.58
CA GLU A 260 26.40 -22.32 11.98
C GLU A 260 25.60 -23.41 12.68
N LEU A 261 24.33 -23.65 12.28
CA LEU A 261 23.50 -24.73 12.79
C LEU A 261 24.02 -26.10 12.30
N ASP A 262 24.39 -26.21 11.03
CA ASP A 262 24.94 -27.41 10.40
C ASP A 262 26.30 -27.84 11.00
N LYS A 263 27.04 -26.92 11.62
CA LYS A 263 28.30 -27.20 12.31
C LYS A 263 28.14 -27.75 13.73
N LYS A 264 26.91 -27.76 14.27
CA LYS A 264 26.61 -28.19 15.64
C LYS A 264 26.02 -29.59 15.73
N GLU A 265 25.76 -30.26 14.59
CA GLU A 265 25.49 -31.69 14.47
C GLU A 265 26.77 -32.43 14.13
#